data_1e79020e2f9a2d8d15b5b47fc409eab1
#
_entry.id   1e79020e2f9a2d8d15b5b47fc409eab1
#
_cell.length_a   1.000
_cell.length_b   1.000
_cell.length_c   1.000
_cell.angle_alpha   90.00
_cell.angle_beta   90.00
_cell.angle_gamma   90.00
#
_symmetry.space_group_name_H-M   'P 1'
#
loop_
_entity.id
_entity.type
_entity.pdbx_description
1 polymer ?
#
loop_
_entity_poly.entity_id
_entity_poly.type
_entity_poly.pdbx_seq_one_letter_code
_entity_poly.pdbx_strand_id
1 'polypeptide(L)'
;MFSDSLPGQQFAIPSDGLPLGNDAGEPPPRQALRRRTLTGVAAARDTNNFWPAEIRCRRPRRLWDGGAMEDYQVVNRANWDERAPAHAASPDYNVEQFLASPTYLSHVVRFDLPLLGDIDGLRGVHLQCHIGTDTISLARLGASMTGLDFSPPALAQARDLARRTGADAEFVESDVYRAAAVLEPGSFDLVFTGIGALCWLPSVRRWAGVVASLLKPGGRLFIREGHPMLMTMADPRADNLLVVDSPYFELPEPQVWEEPGTYVQTDSVFTHNVTHEWNHGLGETVTALLDEGLTVTGLAEHDSVPWDALPGMMVEIGGGEWRLADRPWRLAHSYTLQAVRR
;
A
#
# COMPACT_ATOMS: atom_id res chain seq x y z
N MET A 1 -28.39 50.50 -11.10
CA MET A 1 -28.40 50.68 -12.57
C MET A 1 -27.26 49.91 -13.15
N PHE A 2 -27.56 49.13 -14.15
CA PHE A 2 -26.82 48.22 -15.01
C PHE A 2 -26.52 46.83 -14.45
N SER A 3 -27.48 45.97 -14.83
CA SER A 3 -27.35 44.55 -15.06
C SER A 3 -26.58 44.30 -16.36
N ASP A 4 -25.73 43.30 -16.40
CA ASP A 4 -25.37 42.64 -17.65
C ASP A 4 -25.29 41.13 -17.42
N SER A 5 -26.28 40.47 -18.06
CA SER A 5 -26.44 39.03 -18.17
C SER A 5 -25.58 38.52 -19.32
N LEU A 6 -24.78 37.46 -19.15
CA LEU A 6 -24.14 36.72 -20.23
C LEU A 6 -25.01 35.51 -20.63
N PRO A 7 -25.10 35.17 -21.92
CA PRO A 7 -26.05 34.21 -22.47
C PRO A 7 -25.51 32.74 -22.35
N GLY A 8 -26.44 31.82 -22.10
CA GLY A 8 -26.19 30.39 -22.10
C GLY A 8 -25.85 29.85 -23.50
N GLN A 9 -24.85 28.99 -23.54
CA GLN A 9 -24.60 28.13 -24.70
C GLN A 9 -25.25 26.76 -24.45
N GLN A 10 -26.33 26.51 -25.19
CA GLN A 10 -26.90 25.18 -25.38
C GLN A 10 -26.06 24.42 -26.39
N PHE A 11 -25.48 23.28 -25.98
CA PHE A 11 -24.94 22.34 -26.95
C PHE A 11 -26.05 21.41 -27.43
N ALA A 12 -26.40 21.55 -28.74
CA ALA A 12 -27.28 20.64 -29.44
C ALA A 12 -26.54 19.34 -29.80
N ILE A 13 -27.17 18.20 -29.49
CA ILE A 13 -26.74 16.86 -29.93
C ILE A 13 -27.35 16.62 -31.31
N PRO A 14 -26.56 16.28 -32.34
CA PRO A 14 -27.13 15.87 -33.63
C PRO A 14 -27.64 14.43 -33.55
N SER A 15 -28.90 14.24 -33.88
CA SER A 15 -29.51 12.93 -34.13
C SER A 15 -29.29 12.55 -35.58
N ASP A 16 -28.29 11.77 -35.88
CA ASP A 16 -28.17 11.10 -37.19
C ASP A 16 -28.52 9.62 -37.02
N GLY A 17 -29.67 9.26 -37.61
CA GLY A 17 -30.15 7.92 -37.69
C GLY A 17 -29.29 7.06 -38.61
N LEU A 18 -28.89 5.89 -38.16
CA LEU A 18 -28.37 4.81 -38.99
C LEU A 18 -29.51 3.84 -39.35
N PRO A 19 -29.55 3.31 -40.58
CA PRO A 19 -30.62 2.44 -41.06
C PRO A 19 -30.46 1.03 -40.49
N LEU A 20 -31.58 0.43 -40.08
CA LEU A 20 -31.72 -0.96 -39.70
C LEU A 20 -31.57 -1.83 -40.95
N GLY A 21 -30.42 -2.54 -41.07
CA GLY A 21 -30.26 -3.63 -42.01
C GLY A 21 -30.55 -4.96 -41.27
N ASN A 22 -31.68 -5.58 -41.62
CA ASN A 22 -31.97 -6.97 -41.28
C ASN A 22 -31.11 -7.86 -42.18
N ASP A 23 -30.15 -8.56 -41.60
CA ASP A 23 -29.62 -9.79 -42.19
C ASP A 23 -29.45 -10.84 -41.10
N ALA A 24 -30.41 -11.76 -41.05
CA ALA A 24 -30.37 -12.94 -40.24
C ALA A 24 -29.45 -13.98 -40.92
N GLY A 25 -28.18 -14.02 -40.54
CA GLY A 25 -27.26 -15.09 -40.91
C GLY A 25 -27.37 -16.25 -39.92
N GLU A 26 -27.66 -17.43 -40.44
CA GLU A 26 -27.73 -18.69 -39.70
C GLU A 26 -26.41 -19.02 -38.99
N PRO A 27 -26.45 -19.63 -37.77
CA PRO A 27 -25.26 -20.05 -37.07
C PRO A 27 -24.67 -21.33 -37.73
N PRO A 28 -23.34 -21.50 -37.75
CA PRO A 28 -22.71 -22.69 -38.34
C PRO A 28 -23.01 -23.95 -37.51
N PRO A 29 -23.02 -25.16 -38.14
CA PRO A 29 -23.42 -26.39 -37.50
C PRO A 29 -22.42 -26.87 -36.45
N ARG A 30 -22.95 -27.30 -35.30
CA ARG A 30 -22.20 -27.90 -34.20
C ARG A 30 -21.57 -29.23 -34.68
N GLN A 31 -20.23 -29.28 -34.72
CA GLN A 31 -19.51 -30.55 -34.88
C GLN A 31 -19.68 -31.40 -33.62
N ALA A 32 -20.26 -32.58 -33.80
CA ALA A 32 -20.43 -33.59 -32.76
C ALA A 32 -19.06 -34.20 -32.38
N LEU A 33 -18.60 -33.95 -31.15
CA LEU A 33 -17.48 -34.65 -30.55
C LEU A 33 -17.91 -36.09 -30.25
N ARG A 34 -17.37 -37.05 -31.04
CA ARG A 34 -17.50 -38.49 -30.83
C ARG A 34 -16.91 -38.86 -29.46
N ARG A 35 -17.77 -39.41 -28.57
CA ARG A 35 -17.36 -40.13 -27.35
C ARG A 35 -16.56 -41.37 -27.74
N ARG A 36 -15.28 -41.41 -27.37
CA ARG A 36 -14.52 -42.66 -27.30
C ARG A 36 -14.75 -43.27 -25.91
N THR A 37 -15.47 -44.33 -25.87
CA THR A 37 -15.59 -45.24 -24.72
C THR A 37 -14.26 -45.96 -24.52
N LEU A 38 -13.58 -45.72 -23.39
CA LEU A 38 -12.52 -46.59 -22.90
C LEU A 38 -13.10 -47.45 -21.78
N THR A 39 -13.24 -48.72 -22.10
CA THR A 39 -13.59 -49.78 -21.14
C THR A 39 -12.36 -50.21 -20.36
N GLY A 40 -12.48 -50.23 -19.04
CA GLY A 40 -11.87 -51.20 -18.14
C GLY A 40 -10.43 -50.96 -17.71
N VAL A 41 -10.25 -50.55 -16.46
CA VAL A 41 -9.47 -51.31 -15.46
C VAL A 41 -9.86 -50.71 -14.07
N ALA A 42 -10.38 -51.58 -13.21
CA ALA A 42 -10.65 -51.27 -11.82
C ALA A 42 -9.35 -51.39 -11.00
N ALA A 43 -8.98 -50.33 -10.27
CA ALA A 43 -8.13 -50.48 -9.09
C ALA A 43 -8.26 -49.24 -8.18
N ALA A 44 -8.66 -49.53 -6.96
CA ALA A 44 -8.38 -48.87 -5.69
C ALA A 44 -8.41 -47.31 -5.61
N ARG A 45 -9.40 -46.86 -4.86
CA ARG A 45 -9.51 -45.50 -4.28
C ARG A 45 -8.33 -45.23 -3.37
N ASP A 46 -7.56 -44.18 -3.72
CA ASP A 46 -6.83 -43.39 -2.74
C ASP A 46 -7.12 -41.93 -3.05
N THR A 47 -7.94 -41.29 -2.20
CA THR A 47 -8.57 -39.97 -2.43
C THR A 47 -7.79 -38.84 -1.76
N ASN A 48 -6.46 -38.81 -1.91
CA ASN A 48 -5.68 -37.69 -1.38
C ASN A 48 -4.34 -37.51 -2.11
N ASN A 49 -4.32 -37.16 -3.41
CA ASN A 49 -3.14 -36.51 -4.01
C ASN A 49 -3.47 -36.04 -5.43
N PHE A 50 -3.89 -34.80 -5.57
CA PHE A 50 -4.20 -34.18 -6.87
C PHE A 50 -3.06 -33.35 -7.45
N TRP A 51 -1.83 -33.43 -6.89
CA TRP A 51 -0.68 -32.71 -7.39
C TRP A 51 0.48 -33.63 -7.74
N PRO A 52 1.13 -33.45 -8.91
CA PRO A 52 2.31 -34.24 -9.27
C PRO A 52 3.44 -34.01 -8.26
N ALA A 53 4.12 -35.07 -7.87
CA ALA A 53 5.13 -35.12 -6.82
C ALA A 53 6.42 -34.34 -7.10
N GLU A 54 6.50 -33.57 -8.18
CA GLU A 54 7.74 -32.88 -8.62
C GLU A 54 7.78 -31.37 -8.33
N ILE A 55 6.71 -30.77 -7.84
CA ILE A 55 6.76 -29.41 -7.28
C ILE A 55 6.98 -29.52 -5.77
N ARG A 56 8.14 -29.99 -5.37
CA ARG A 56 8.62 -29.80 -4.00
C ARG A 56 9.18 -28.41 -3.89
N CYS A 57 8.31 -27.45 -3.58
CA CYS A 57 8.72 -26.23 -2.91
C CYS A 57 9.65 -26.63 -1.77
N ARG A 58 10.89 -26.16 -1.77
CA ARG A 58 11.78 -26.36 -0.63
C ARG A 58 11.10 -25.73 0.58
N ARG A 59 10.55 -26.57 1.46
CA ARG A 59 9.99 -26.10 2.73
C ARG A 59 11.10 -25.35 3.45
N PRO A 60 10.92 -24.07 3.82
CA PRO A 60 11.80 -23.43 4.75
C PRO A 60 11.84 -24.28 6.02
N ARG A 61 13.02 -24.45 6.62
CA ARG A 61 13.19 -25.25 7.83
C ARG A 61 12.29 -24.66 8.91
N ARG A 62 11.47 -25.51 9.53
CA ARG A 62 10.71 -25.17 10.74
C ARG A 62 11.71 -24.74 11.83
N LEU A 63 11.72 -23.47 12.14
CA LEU A 63 12.30 -22.89 13.33
C LEU A 63 11.25 -21.90 13.88
N TRP A 64 10.18 -22.42 14.45
CA TRP A 64 9.18 -21.63 15.13
C TRP A 64 8.91 -22.22 16.50
N ASP A 65 9.74 -21.84 17.47
CA ASP A 65 9.35 -21.80 18.87
C ASP A 65 8.84 -20.38 19.15
N GLY A 66 7.85 -20.18 20.03
CA GLY A 66 7.11 -18.93 20.27
C GLY A 66 7.93 -17.65 20.60
N GLY A 67 9.24 -17.63 20.35
CA GLY A 67 10.13 -16.48 20.40
C GLY A 67 10.25 -15.69 19.09
N ALA A 68 9.75 -16.22 17.97
CA ALA A 68 10.02 -15.65 16.64
C ALA A 68 9.16 -14.41 16.31
N MET A 69 8.09 -14.11 17.04
CA MET A 69 7.33 -12.86 16.84
C MET A 69 8.03 -11.62 17.42
N GLU A 70 8.97 -11.81 18.35
CA GLU A 70 9.85 -10.73 18.84
C GLU A 70 11.06 -10.52 17.92
N ASP A 71 11.45 -11.54 17.17
CA ASP A 71 12.65 -11.55 16.34
C ASP A 71 12.52 -10.64 15.10
N TYR A 72 11.32 -10.58 14.47
CA TYR A 72 11.13 -9.74 13.29
C TYR A 72 11.28 -8.24 13.59
N GLN A 73 10.85 -7.80 14.77
CA GLN A 73 10.97 -6.39 15.18
C GLN A 73 12.44 -5.99 15.31
N VAL A 74 13.26 -6.86 15.88
CA VAL A 74 14.70 -6.62 16.03
C VAL A 74 15.36 -6.53 14.64
N VAL A 75 15.05 -7.47 13.76
CA VAL A 75 15.61 -7.54 12.40
C VAL A 75 15.18 -6.31 11.58
N ASN A 76 13.88 -6.07 11.49
CA ASN A 76 13.35 -4.95 10.71
C ASN A 76 13.77 -3.60 11.28
N ARG A 77 13.83 -3.45 12.61
CA ARG A 77 14.32 -2.22 13.24
C ARG A 77 15.78 -1.94 12.90
N ALA A 78 16.66 -2.95 12.98
CA ALA A 78 18.07 -2.78 12.63
C ALA A 78 18.24 -2.37 11.16
N ASN A 79 17.44 -2.95 10.26
CA ASN A 79 17.42 -2.59 8.84
C ASN A 79 17.01 -1.12 8.64
N TRP A 80 15.90 -0.69 9.25
CA TRP A 80 15.38 0.67 9.13
C TRP A 80 16.24 1.73 9.84
N ASP A 81 16.80 1.39 11.02
CA ASP A 81 17.71 2.27 11.76
C ASP A 81 18.94 2.65 10.94
N GLU A 82 19.49 1.70 10.18
CA GLU A 82 20.65 1.92 9.34
C GLU A 82 20.33 2.74 8.07
N ARG A 83 19.12 2.59 7.52
CA ARG A 83 18.68 3.22 6.28
C ARG A 83 18.13 4.64 6.46
N ALA A 84 17.55 4.96 7.61
CA ALA A 84 16.88 6.23 7.84
C ALA A 84 17.75 7.49 7.55
N PRO A 85 19.05 7.55 7.94
CA PRO A 85 19.90 8.68 7.56
C PRO A 85 20.14 8.79 6.05
N ALA A 86 20.31 7.67 5.35
CA ALA A 86 20.48 7.66 3.90
C ALA A 86 19.22 8.12 3.18
N HIS A 87 18.03 7.71 3.66
CA HIS A 87 16.75 8.19 3.16
C HIS A 87 16.60 9.70 3.33
N ALA A 88 16.92 10.24 4.50
CA ALA A 88 16.86 11.68 4.74
C ALA A 88 17.83 12.48 3.86
N ALA A 89 18.95 11.91 3.48
CA ALA A 89 19.95 12.52 2.59
C ALA A 89 19.65 12.32 1.09
N SER A 90 18.76 11.39 0.74
CA SER A 90 18.42 11.08 -0.64
C SER A 90 17.60 12.19 -1.30
N PRO A 91 17.84 12.50 -2.59
CA PRO A 91 17.00 13.41 -3.35
C PRO A 91 15.55 12.93 -3.46
N ASP A 92 15.27 11.63 -3.32
CA ASP A 92 13.93 11.06 -3.48
C ASP A 92 12.95 11.54 -2.40
N TYR A 93 13.45 11.83 -1.18
CA TYR A 93 12.65 12.41 -0.09
C TYR A 93 12.51 13.93 -0.16
N ASN A 94 13.29 14.59 -1.02
CA ASN A 94 13.20 16.04 -1.27
C ASN A 94 13.24 16.92 0.00
N VAL A 95 14.04 16.56 1.01
CA VAL A 95 14.15 17.28 2.28
C VAL A 95 14.48 18.75 2.07
N GLU A 96 15.32 19.07 1.09
CA GLU A 96 15.67 20.46 0.73
C GLU A 96 14.44 21.27 0.28
N GLN A 97 13.47 20.66 -0.40
CA GLN A 97 12.24 21.32 -0.81
C GLN A 97 11.35 21.65 0.38
N PHE A 98 11.33 20.77 1.39
CA PHE A 98 10.62 21.06 2.64
C PHE A 98 11.18 22.29 3.34
N LEU A 99 12.49 22.50 3.27
CA LEU A 99 13.17 23.66 3.87
C LEU A 99 13.00 24.92 3.04
N ALA A 100 13.03 24.80 1.72
CA ALA A 100 12.95 25.91 0.79
C ALA A 100 11.54 26.50 0.65
N SER A 101 10.50 25.68 0.84
CA SER A 101 9.11 26.08 0.62
C SER A 101 8.21 25.64 1.77
N PRO A 102 7.54 26.56 2.47
CA PRO A 102 6.61 26.21 3.55
C PRO A 102 5.33 25.50 3.07
N THR A 103 5.05 25.57 1.76
CA THR A 103 3.87 24.93 1.14
C THR A 103 4.21 23.64 0.41
N TYR A 104 5.49 23.20 0.43
CA TYR A 104 5.87 21.94 -0.22
C TYR A 104 5.28 20.77 0.54
N LEU A 105 4.70 19.82 -0.19
CA LEU A 105 4.17 18.55 0.33
C LEU A 105 4.95 17.40 -0.31
N SER A 106 5.07 16.29 0.39
CA SER A 106 5.61 15.04 -0.16
C SER A 106 4.84 14.59 -1.40
N HIS A 107 5.47 13.78 -2.23
CA HIS A 107 4.83 13.21 -3.42
C HIS A 107 3.63 12.34 -3.02
N VAL A 108 3.77 11.54 -1.96
CA VAL A 108 2.72 10.67 -1.42
C VAL A 108 1.50 11.49 -1.03
N VAL A 109 1.65 12.48 -0.15
CA VAL A 109 0.52 13.30 0.31
C VAL A 109 -0.10 14.11 -0.84
N ARG A 110 0.69 14.60 -1.79
CA ARG A 110 0.15 15.27 -2.99
C ARG A 110 -0.72 14.35 -3.84
N PHE A 111 -0.33 13.10 -4.00
CA PHE A 111 -1.15 12.11 -4.67
C PHE A 111 -2.48 11.88 -3.93
N ASP A 112 -2.43 11.83 -2.61
CA ASP A 112 -3.58 11.53 -1.77
C ASP A 112 -4.60 12.68 -1.66
N LEU A 113 -4.20 13.93 -1.93
CA LEU A 113 -5.05 15.12 -1.75
C LEU A 113 -6.47 14.99 -2.29
N PRO A 114 -6.71 14.47 -3.52
CA PRO A 114 -8.08 14.38 -4.07
C PRO A 114 -9.02 13.50 -3.26
N LEU A 115 -8.48 12.51 -2.52
CA LEU A 115 -9.24 11.55 -1.72
C LEU A 115 -9.16 11.86 -0.22
N LEU A 116 -8.07 12.50 0.23
CA LEU A 116 -7.85 12.83 1.63
C LEU A 116 -8.90 13.85 2.15
N GLY A 117 -9.30 14.79 1.32
CA GLY A 117 -10.23 15.86 1.70
C GLY A 117 -9.62 16.84 2.70
N ASP A 118 -10.49 17.65 3.32
CA ASP A 118 -10.08 18.66 4.29
C ASP A 118 -9.68 18.00 5.62
N ILE A 119 -8.51 18.40 6.13
CA ILE A 119 -7.95 17.96 7.43
C ILE A 119 -7.56 19.14 8.33
N ASP A 120 -7.88 20.37 7.94
CA ASP A 120 -7.59 21.57 8.76
C ASP A 120 -8.24 21.45 10.14
N GLY A 121 -7.47 21.74 11.18
CA GLY A 121 -7.90 21.66 12.58
C GLY A 121 -8.09 20.24 13.14
N LEU A 122 -7.86 19.18 12.37
CA LEU A 122 -7.96 17.81 12.85
C LEU A 122 -6.76 17.42 13.72
N ARG A 123 -6.98 16.62 14.76
CA ARG A 123 -5.93 15.92 15.49
C ARG A 123 -5.67 14.58 14.78
N GLY A 124 -4.48 14.43 14.21
CA GLY A 124 -4.10 13.25 13.43
C GLY A 124 -2.94 12.47 14.03
N VAL A 125 -2.91 11.17 13.76
CA VAL A 125 -1.74 10.31 13.99
C VAL A 125 -1.33 9.64 12.69
N HIS A 126 -0.02 9.69 12.39
CA HIS A 126 0.59 8.95 11.28
C HIS A 126 1.32 7.74 11.85
N LEU A 127 0.80 6.54 11.58
CA LEU A 127 1.40 5.29 12.01
C LEU A 127 2.53 4.88 11.06
N GLN A 128 3.67 4.45 11.63
CA GLN A 128 4.88 4.08 10.88
C GLN A 128 5.39 5.23 10.00
N CYS A 129 5.63 6.39 10.64
CA CYS A 129 5.85 7.67 9.96
C CYS A 129 7.25 7.85 9.38
N HIS A 130 8.17 6.92 9.59
CA HIS A 130 9.55 6.95 9.11
C HIS A 130 10.25 8.29 9.43
N ILE A 131 10.87 8.97 8.45
CA ILE A 131 11.54 10.28 8.62
C ILE A 131 10.57 11.48 8.63
N GLY A 132 9.27 11.25 8.67
CA GLY A 132 8.24 12.24 8.97
C GLY A 132 7.85 13.19 7.86
N THR A 133 8.28 13.01 6.61
CA THR A 133 7.95 13.92 5.50
C THR A 133 6.45 14.01 5.23
N ASP A 134 5.73 12.88 5.29
CA ASP A 134 4.28 12.86 5.12
C ASP A 134 3.58 13.46 6.35
N THR A 135 4.06 13.17 7.56
CA THR A 135 3.55 13.77 8.80
C THR A 135 3.62 15.30 8.74
N ILE A 136 4.76 15.85 8.29
CA ILE A 136 4.96 17.29 8.12
C ILE A 136 4.07 17.85 7.01
N SER A 137 3.87 17.08 5.93
CA SER A 137 2.95 17.47 4.85
C SER A 137 1.51 17.59 5.35
N LEU A 138 1.05 16.64 6.17
CA LEU A 138 -0.28 16.69 6.78
C LEU A 138 -0.41 17.86 7.77
N ALA A 139 0.64 18.15 8.55
CA ALA A 139 0.68 19.32 9.42
C ALA A 139 0.59 20.64 8.63
N ARG A 140 1.23 20.72 7.45
CA ARG A 140 1.12 21.88 6.54
C ARG A 140 -0.27 22.07 5.93
N LEU A 141 -1.09 21.01 5.92
CA LEU A 141 -2.51 21.07 5.54
C LEU A 141 -3.42 21.45 6.71
N GLY A 142 -2.85 21.85 7.85
CA GLY A 142 -3.57 22.40 9.01
C GLY A 142 -3.91 21.39 10.10
N ALA A 143 -3.54 20.11 9.97
CA ALA A 143 -3.76 19.14 11.03
C ALA A 143 -2.68 19.24 12.13
N SER A 144 -3.07 19.01 13.40
CA SER A 144 -2.12 18.78 14.49
C SER A 144 -1.70 17.31 14.49
N MET A 145 -0.44 17.04 14.10
CA MET A 145 0.00 15.68 13.77
C MET A 145 0.92 15.07 14.82
N THR A 146 0.67 13.80 15.14
CA THR A 146 1.61 12.93 15.85
C THR A 146 2.12 11.86 14.91
N GLY A 147 3.43 11.79 14.66
CA GLY A 147 4.07 10.68 13.96
C GLY A 147 4.50 9.59 14.96
N LEU A 148 4.23 8.33 14.66
CA LEU A 148 4.67 7.19 15.47
C LEU A 148 5.54 6.27 14.60
N ASP A 149 6.71 5.92 15.11
CA ASP A 149 7.62 4.97 14.48
C ASP A 149 8.44 4.23 15.53
N PHE A 150 8.97 3.06 15.18
CA PHE A 150 9.79 2.27 16.09
C PHE A 150 11.31 2.54 15.96
N SER A 151 11.73 3.29 14.92
CA SER A 151 13.14 3.60 14.62
C SER A 151 13.56 4.93 15.24
N PRO A 152 14.45 4.95 16.26
CA PRO A 152 14.95 6.20 16.83
C PRO A 152 15.73 7.06 15.82
N PRO A 153 16.57 6.50 14.91
CA PRO A 153 17.23 7.30 13.88
C PRO A 153 16.24 7.96 12.90
N ALA A 154 15.16 7.25 12.49
CA ALA A 154 14.12 7.83 11.66
C ALA A 154 13.43 9.01 12.36
N LEU A 155 13.03 8.80 13.62
CA LEU A 155 12.41 9.86 14.44
C LEU A 155 13.36 11.04 14.75
N ALA A 156 14.67 10.80 14.81
CA ALA A 156 15.64 11.89 14.93
C ALA A 156 15.62 12.79 13.69
N GLN A 157 15.56 12.21 12.48
CA GLN A 157 15.41 12.94 11.22
C GLN A 157 14.06 13.69 11.17
N ALA A 158 12.98 13.02 11.54
CA ALA A 158 11.65 13.60 11.57
C ALA A 158 11.55 14.83 12.51
N ARG A 159 12.09 14.72 13.73
CA ARG A 159 12.14 15.82 14.71
C ARG A 159 13.03 16.98 14.24
N ASP A 160 14.16 16.67 13.61
CA ASP A 160 15.02 17.71 13.03
C ASP A 160 14.31 18.47 11.91
N LEU A 161 13.66 17.76 11.00
CA LEU A 161 12.92 18.36 9.90
C LEU A 161 11.73 19.20 10.40
N ALA A 162 10.94 18.70 11.34
CA ALA A 162 9.83 19.45 11.94
C ALA A 162 10.32 20.75 12.61
N ARG A 163 11.41 20.69 13.40
CA ARG A 163 12.01 21.86 14.02
C ARG A 163 12.46 22.90 12.98
N ARG A 164 13.15 22.46 11.92
CA ARG A 164 13.68 23.34 10.86
C ARG A 164 12.58 23.96 10.01
N THR A 165 11.48 23.26 9.82
CA THR A 165 10.32 23.74 9.04
C THR A 165 9.29 24.48 9.86
N GLY A 166 9.36 24.41 11.20
CA GLY A 166 8.34 24.97 12.10
C GLY A 166 6.98 24.27 12.00
N ALA A 167 6.95 23.00 11.54
CA ALA A 167 5.72 22.24 11.42
C ALA A 167 5.17 21.83 12.81
N ASP A 168 3.84 21.90 12.97
CA ASP A 168 3.13 21.44 14.17
C ASP A 168 2.99 19.90 14.16
N ALA A 169 4.11 19.24 14.46
CA ALA A 169 4.19 17.77 14.48
C ALA A 169 5.04 17.28 15.65
N GLU A 170 4.49 16.32 16.39
CA GLU A 170 5.19 15.60 17.44
C GLU A 170 5.55 14.19 16.98
N PHE A 171 6.58 13.56 17.59
CA PHE A 171 7.04 12.25 17.21
C PHE A 171 7.25 11.35 18.43
N VAL A 172 6.61 10.16 18.40
CA VAL A 172 6.60 9.19 19.49
C VAL A 172 7.26 7.89 19.03
N GLU A 173 8.22 7.39 19.83
CA GLU A 173 8.86 6.09 19.57
C GLU A 173 7.98 4.98 20.15
N SER A 174 7.46 4.11 19.28
CA SER A 174 6.78 2.88 19.66
C SER A 174 6.64 1.93 18.49
N ASP A 175 6.59 0.63 18.78
CA ASP A 175 5.99 -0.33 17.86
C ASP A 175 4.51 0.01 17.63
N VAL A 176 4.04 -0.15 16.39
CA VAL A 176 2.67 0.21 16.01
C VAL A 176 1.61 -0.56 16.81
N TYR A 177 1.86 -1.84 17.11
CA TYR A 177 0.92 -2.65 17.91
C TYR A 177 0.82 -2.21 19.38
N ARG A 178 1.74 -1.36 19.84
CA ARG A 178 1.74 -0.75 21.16
C ARG A 178 1.28 0.70 21.17
N ALA A 179 0.84 1.23 20.03
CA ALA A 179 0.46 2.64 19.90
C ALA A 179 -0.54 3.09 20.98
N ALA A 180 -1.57 2.28 21.26
CA ALA A 180 -2.57 2.58 22.31
C ALA A 180 -2.02 2.59 23.76
N ALA A 181 -0.78 2.13 23.97
CA ALA A 181 -0.12 2.19 25.28
C ALA A 181 0.67 3.49 25.48
N VAL A 182 1.00 4.20 24.40
CA VAL A 182 1.82 5.43 24.43
C VAL A 182 1.07 6.65 23.91
N LEU A 183 -0.04 6.45 23.22
CA LEU A 183 -0.94 7.48 22.72
C LEU A 183 -2.29 7.36 23.43
N GLU A 184 -3.02 8.46 23.53
CA GLU A 184 -4.34 8.50 24.15
C GLU A 184 -5.39 7.80 23.25
N PRO A 185 -5.99 6.67 23.66
CA PRO A 185 -7.01 6.00 22.88
C PRO A 185 -8.25 6.87 22.68
N GLY A 186 -8.92 6.74 21.54
CA GLY A 186 -10.18 7.42 21.24
C GLY A 186 -10.04 8.94 21.11
N SER A 187 -8.84 9.46 20.81
CA SER A 187 -8.59 10.90 20.81
C SER A 187 -8.29 11.49 19.43
N PHE A 188 -8.11 10.67 18.40
CA PHE A 188 -7.73 11.12 17.07
C PHE A 188 -8.92 11.24 16.11
N ASP A 189 -8.95 12.34 15.36
CA ASP A 189 -9.88 12.57 14.24
C ASP A 189 -9.46 11.80 13.00
N LEU A 190 -8.14 11.66 12.81
CA LEU A 190 -7.52 11.04 11.66
C LEU A 190 -6.45 10.05 12.11
N VAL A 191 -6.54 8.81 11.66
CA VAL A 191 -5.41 7.89 11.58
C VAL A 191 -4.98 7.82 10.13
N PHE A 192 -3.73 8.15 9.87
CA PHE A 192 -3.11 8.09 8.55
C PHE A 192 -2.04 7.00 8.53
N THR A 193 -1.99 6.23 7.45
CA THR A 193 -0.90 5.29 7.18
C THR A 193 -0.44 5.51 5.74
N GLY A 194 0.84 5.82 5.59
CA GLY A 194 1.46 6.01 4.28
C GLY A 194 1.72 4.69 3.57
N ILE A 195 2.07 4.76 2.30
CA ILE A 195 2.30 3.59 1.45
C ILE A 195 3.58 2.83 1.86
N GLY A 196 3.53 1.50 1.82
CA GLY A 196 4.66 0.62 2.17
C GLY A 196 4.79 0.36 3.67
N ALA A 197 3.68 0.43 4.43
CA ALA A 197 3.69 0.25 5.88
C ALA A 197 3.21 -1.13 6.33
N LEU A 198 2.18 -1.70 5.70
CA LEU A 198 1.57 -2.94 6.18
C LEU A 198 2.44 -4.17 5.96
N CYS A 199 3.29 -4.18 4.93
CA CYS A 199 4.18 -5.31 4.65
C CYS A 199 5.18 -5.62 5.79
N TRP A 200 5.42 -4.69 6.69
CA TRP A 200 6.29 -4.86 7.87
C TRP A 200 5.60 -5.51 9.06
N LEU A 201 4.32 -5.81 8.94
CA LEU A 201 3.47 -6.25 10.06
C LEU A 201 3.01 -7.70 9.87
N PRO A 202 3.15 -8.57 10.89
CA PRO A 202 2.70 -9.96 10.78
C PRO A 202 1.17 -10.13 10.81
N SER A 203 0.39 -9.10 11.16
CA SER A 203 -1.07 -9.21 11.23
C SER A 203 -1.80 -7.90 10.98
N VAL A 204 -2.52 -7.84 9.88
CA VAL A 204 -3.38 -6.71 9.55
C VAL A 204 -4.57 -6.60 10.52
N ARG A 205 -5.03 -7.72 11.11
CA ARG A 205 -6.10 -7.70 12.14
C ARG A 205 -5.67 -6.95 13.38
N ARG A 206 -4.45 -7.20 13.88
CA ARG A 206 -3.92 -6.44 15.02
C ARG A 206 -3.76 -4.97 14.72
N TRP A 207 -3.29 -4.63 13.52
CA TRP A 207 -3.19 -3.25 13.06
C TRP A 207 -4.57 -2.56 13.01
N ALA A 208 -5.59 -3.22 12.48
CA ALA A 208 -6.95 -2.69 12.44
C ALA A 208 -7.49 -2.40 13.86
N GLY A 209 -7.21 -3.27 14.84
CA GLY A 209 -7.55 -3.04 16.24
C GLY A 209 -6.86 -1.80 16.82
N VAL A 210 -5.59 -1.55 16.45
CA VAL A 210 -4.88 -0.32 16.83
C VAL A 210 -5.57 0.90 16.24
N VAL A 211 -5.85 0.90 14.93
CA VAL A 211 -6.56 1.99 14.25
C VAL A 211 -7.88 2.30 14.95
N ALA A 212 -8.71 1.27 15.18
CA ALA A 212 -9.98 1.43 15.85
C ALA A 212 -9.84 2.00 17.27
N SER A 213 -8.81 1.57 18.01
CA SER A 213 -8.59 2.04 19.38
C SER A 213 -8.18 3.51 19.46
N LEU A 214 -7.46 4.02 18.49
CA LEU A 214 -6.94 5.40 18.47
C LEU A 214 -7.99 6.41 17.99
N LEU A 215 -8.85 6.03 17.04
CA LEU A 215 -9.89 6.90 16.51
C LEU A 215 -10.95 7.22 17.55
N LYS A 216 -11.40 8.45 17.62
CA LYS A 216 -12.63 8.82 18.34
C LYS A 216 -13.88 8.42 17.53
N PRO A 217 -15.08 8.34 18.15
CA PRO A 217 -16.32 8.19 17.38
C PRO A 217 -16.44 9.28 16.31
N GLY A 218 -16.71 8.87 15.06
CA GLY A 218 -16.73 9.76 13.89
C GLY A 218 -15.34 10.06 13.30
N GLY A 219 -14.26 9.66 13.95
CA GLY A 219 -12.89 9.75 13.40
C GLY A 219 -12.68 8.76 12.25
N ARG A 220 -11.73 9.05 11.38
CA ARG A 220 -11.52 8.30 10.14
C ARG A 220 -10.10 7.81 9.96
N LEU A 221 -10.00 6.64 9.33
CA LEU A 221 -8.77 6.12 8.75
C LEU A 221 -8.64 6.61 7.31
N PHE A 222 -7.42 7.00 6.95
CA PHE A 222 -6.97 7.13 5.57
C PHE A 222 -5.69 6.31 5.41
N ILE A 223 -5.68 5.36 4.50
CA ILE A 223 -4.49 4.60 4.13
C ILE A 223 -4.38 4.55 2.62
N ARG A 224 -3.18 4.80 2.11
CA ARG A 224 -2.73 4.36 0.80
C ARG A 224 -1.68 3.28 1.00
N GLU A 225 -1.80 2.16 0.27
CA GLU A 225 -0.86 1.04 0.40
C GLU A 225 -0.55 0.42 -0.96
N GLY A 226 0.61 -0.26 -1.07
CA GLY A 226 0.95 -1.08 -2.21
C GLY A 226 -0.11 -2.17 -2.41
N HIS A 227 -0.53 -2.39 -3.67
CA HIS A 227 -1.56 -3.39 -3.92
C HIS A 227 -1.00 -4.80 -3.68
N PRO A 228 -1.70 -5.66 -2.91
CA PRO A 228 -1.19 -6.99 -2.59
C PRO A 228 -0.92 -7.88 -3.82
N MET A 229 -1.59 -7.64 -4.95
CA MET A 229 -1.25 -8.31 -6.20
C MET A 229 0.09 -7.86 -6.77
N LEU A 230 0.48 -6.58 -6.64
CA LEU A 230 1.81 -6.14 -7.05
C LEU A 230 2.90 -6.85 -6.24
N MET A 231 2.68 -6.99 -4.93
CA MET A 231 3.61 -7.66 -4.01
C MET A 231 3.75 -9.17 -4.27
N THR A 232 2.86 -9.78 -5.07
CA THR A 232 2.98 -11.19 -5.47
C THR A 232 3.79 -11.41 -6.75
N MET A 233 4.15 -10.34 -7.46
CA MET A 233 4.82 -10.48 -8.75
C MET A 233 6.26 -10.97 -8.58
N ALA A 234 6.65 -11.92 -9.41
CA ALA A 234 8.03 -12.31 -9.60
C ALA A 234 8.84 -11.16 -10.21
N ASP A 235 10.16 -11.24 -10.05
CA ASP A 235 11.08 -10.34 -10.74
C ASP A 235 10.80 -10.23 -12.24
N PRO A 236 11.06 -9.06 -12.86
CA PRO A 236 10.85 -8.84 -14.27
C PRO A 236 11.53 -9.86 -15.16
N ARG A 237 10.81 -10.36 -16.15
CA ARG A 237 11.21 -11.43 -17.06
C ARG A 237 11.45 -10.89 -18.47
N ALA A 238 12.35 -11.54 -19.21
CA ALA A 238 12.65 -11.16 -20.61
C ALA A 238 11.44 -11.29 -21.57
N ASP A 239 10.41 -12.10 -21.20
CA ASP A 239 9.17 -12.25 -21.96
C ASP A 239 8.09 -11.22 -21.60
N ASN A 240 8.36 -10.31 -20.66
CA ASN A 240 7.45 -9.29 -20.14
C ASN A 240 6.11 -9.84 -19.59
N LEU A 241 6.08 -11.10 -19.17
CA LEU A 241 4.93 -11.68 -18.48
C LEU A 241 4.97 -11.32 -17.00
N LEU A 242 3.81 -10.99 -16.45
CA LEU A 242 3.60 -10.86 -15.02
C LEU A 242 3.29 -12.25 -14.46
N VAL A 243 4.11 -12.70 -13.53
CA VAL A 243 4.01 -14.04 -12.92
C VAL A 243 3.79 -13.88 -11.43
N VAL A 244 2.74 -14.51 -10.92
CA VAL A 244 2.49 -14.60 -9.48
C VAL A 244 3.40 -15.68 -8.90
N ASP A 245 4.30 -15.32 -8.00
CA ASP A 245 5.28 -16.22 -7.38
C ASP A 245 5.32 -16.15 -5.86
N SER A 246 4.85 -15.03 -5.30
CA SER A 246 4.80 -14.79 -3.85
C SER A 246 3.38 -14.92 -3.28
N PRO A 247 3.24 -15.15 -1.95
CA PRO A 247 1.93 -15.26 -1.31
C PRO A 247 1.09 -13.99 -1.45
N TYR A 248 -0.20 -14.15 -1.74
CA TYR A 248 -1.18 -13.07 -1.72
C TYR A 248 -1.84 -12.91 -0.35
N PHE A 249 -2.09 -14.03 0.35
CA PHE A 249 -2.75 -14.06 1.64
C PHE A 249 -1.74 -13.94 2.78
N GLU A 250 -2.16 -13.34 3.90
CA GLU A 250 -1.37 -13.30 5.14
C GLU A 250 -0.96 -14.72 5.56
N LEU A 251 0.33 -14.90 5.77
CA LEU A 251 0.88 -16.15 6.29
C LEU A 251 1.36 -15.94 7.73
N PRO A 252 1.35 -17.00 8.58
CA PRO A 252 1.94 -16.92 9.90
C PRO A 252 3.44 -16.62 9.86
N GLU A 253 4.15 -17.18 8.88
CA GLU A 253 5.59 -17.00 8.70
C GLU A 253 5.87 -15.84 7.74
N PRO A 254 6.91 -15.02 8.00
CA PRO A 254 7.32 -13.96 7.08
C PRO A 254 7.93 -14.52 5.79
N GLN A 255 7.88 -13.73 4.75
CA GLN A 255 8.83 -13.80 3.67
C GLN A 255 10.12 -13.15 4.14
N VAL A 256 11.24 -13.84 4.01
CA VAL A 256 12.54 -13.34 4.44
C VAL A 256 13.34 -12.95 3.20
N TRP A 257 13.71 -11.67 3.15
CA TRP A 257 14.52 -11.10 2.08
C TRP A 257 15.90 -10.72 2.61
N GLU A 258 16.91 -10.78 1.76
CA GLU A 258 18.26 -10.29 2.06
C GLU A 258 18.72 -9.42 0.88
N GLU A 259 18.61 -8.09 1.07
CA GLU A 259 18.91 -7.12 0.02
C GLU A 259 19.93 -6.08 0.51
N PRO A 260 21.08 -5.93 -0.17
CA PRO A 260 22.14 -5.02 0.28
C PRO A 260 21.83 -3.55 0.05
N GLY A 261 20.75 -3.23 -0.68
CA GLY A 261 20.37 -1.89 -1.08
C GLY A 261 19.20 -1.31 -0.28
N THR A 262 18.63 -0.29 -0.88
CA THR A 262 17.37 0.34 -0.47
C THR A 262 16.71 0.94 -1.70
N TYR A 263 15.43 1.33 -1.61
CA TYR A 263 14.66 1.88 -2.73
C TYR A 263 14.98 3.34 -3.09
N VAL A 264 15.87 4.01 -2.33
CA VAL A 264 16.31 5.38 -2.62
C VAL A 264 17.71 5.40 -3.22
N GLN A 265 18.04 6.47 -3.93
CA GLN A 265 19.40 6.70 -4.44
C GLN A 265 20.35 7.03 -3.30
N THR A 266 21.38 6.21 -3.13
CA THR A 266 22.43 6.39 -2.11
C THR A 266 23.68 5.59 -2.44
N ASP A 267 24.85 6.10 -2.03
CA ASP A 267 26.12 5.37 -2.06
C ASP A 267 26.42 4.66 -0.72
N SER A 268 25.48 4.70 0.23
CA SER A 268 25.63 4.04 1.53
C SER A 268 25.68 2.54 1.39
N VAL A 269 26.55 1.90 2.16
CA VAL A 269 26.65 0.44 2.26
C VAL A 269 26.01 0.02 3.57
N PHE A 270 25.09 -0.92 3.50
CA PHE A 270 24.35 -1.41 4.65
C PHE A 270 24.82 -2.79 5.10
N THR A 271 24.70 -3.06 6.39
CA THR A 271 25.09 -4.33 7.02
C THR A 271 23.90 -5.14 7.52
N HIS A 272 22.79 -4.47 7.85
CA HIS A 272 21.54 -5.10 8.25
C HIS A 272 20.62 -5.23 7.04
N ASN A 273 20.84 -6.27 6.23
CA ASN A 273 20.21 -6.47 4.93
C ASN A 273 19.02 -7.42 4.94
N VAL A 274 18.80 -8.11 6.06
CA VAL A 274 17.66 -9.02 6.21
C VAL A 274 16.40 -8.24 6.58
N THR A 275 15.29 -8.59 5.94
CA THR A 275 13.95 -8.12 6.31
C THR A 275 12.97 -9.28 6.44
N HIS A 276 11.97 -9.08 7.28
CA HIS A 276 10.82 -9.97 7.46
C HIS A 276 9.56 -9.24 7.02
N GLU A 277 8.90 -9.77 6.00
CA GLU A 277 7.77 -9.11 5.35
C GLU A 277 6.57 -10.04 5.20
N TRP A 278 5.39 -9.45 5.18
CA TRP A 278 4.12 -10.14 4.97
C TRP A 278 3.32 -9.44 3.88
N ASN A 279 2.55 -10.21 3.14
CA ASN A 279 1.53 -9.66 2.27
C ASN A 279 0.15 -9.81 2.92
N HIS A 280 -0.72 -8.82 2.73
CA HIS A 280 -2.07 -8.81 3.30
C HIS A 280 -3.07 -8.61 2.17
N GLY A 281 -3.86 -9.64 1.88
CA GLY A 281 -4.88 -9.57 0.85
C GLY A 281 -5.86 -8.40 1.09
N LEU A 282 -6.30 -7.74 0.02
CA LEU A 282 -7.20 -6.59 0.13
C LEU A 282 -8.50 -6.96 0.89
N GLY A 283 -9.04 -8.17 0.63
CA GLY A 283 -10.19 -8.68 1.36
C GLY A 283 -9.93 -8.90 2.86
N GLU A 284 -8.71 -9.32 3.24
CA GLU A 284 -8.29 -9.48 4.64
C GLU A 284 -8.23 -8.13 5.35
N THR A 285 -7.63 -7.13 4.69
CA THR A 285 -7.52 -5.75 5.21
C THR A 285 -8.91 -5.12 5.43
N VAL A 286 -9.78 -5.21 4.44
CA VAL A 286 -11.17 -4.71 4.54
C VAL A 286 -11.92 -5.43 5.66
N THR A 287 -11.83 -6.76 5.73
CA THR A 287 -12.52 -7.56 6.75
C THR A 287 -12.01 -7.23 8.15
N ALA A 288 -10.69 -7.05 8.32
CA ALA A 288 -10.09 -6.67 9.60
C ALA A 288 -10.66 -5.35 10.14
N LEU A 289 -10.83 -4.33 9.29
CA LEU A 289 -11.42 -3.06 9.68
C LEU A 289 -12.90 -3.19 10.03
N LEU A 290 -13.67 -3.98 9.27
CA LEU A 290 -15.09 -4.23 9.54
C LEU A 290 -15.29 -4.99 10.87
N ASP A 291 -14.45 -5.98 11.17
CA ASP A 291 -14.48 -6.76 12.41
C ASP A 291 -14.22 -5.88 13.65
N GLU A 292 -13.42 -4.81 13.50
CA GLU A 292 -13.15 -3.81 14.55
C GLU A 292 -14.21 -2.69 14.60
N GLY A 293 -15.32 -2.84 13.87
CA GLY A 293 -16.46 -1.91 13.92
C GLY A 293 -16.29 -0.64 13.10
N LEU A 294 -15.28 -0.55 12.25
CA LEU A 294 -15.17 0.54 11.30
C LEU A 294 -16.13 0.32 10.12
N THR A 295 -16.57 1.39 9.50
CA THR A 295 -17.32 1.35 8.24
C THR A 295 -16.43 1.83 7.12
N VAL A 296 -16.15 0.98 6.15
CA VAL A 296 -15.42 1.37 4.93
C VAL A 296 -16.27 2.38 4.16
N THR A 297 -15.70 3.53 3.87
CA THR A 297 -16.36 4.66 3.18
C THR A 297 -15.76 4.94 1.80
N GLY A 298 -14.59 4.41 1.52
CA GLY A 298 -13.94 4.54 0.22
C GLY A 298 -12.93 3.42 -0.01
N LEU A 299 -12.86 2.96 -1.25
CA LEU A 299 -11.83 2.07 -1.76
C LEU A 299 -11.59 2.43 -3.23
N ALA A 300 -10.36 2.81 -3.54
CA ALA A 300 -9.92 3.12 -4.89
C ALA A 300 -8.63 2.36 -5.18
N GLU A 301 -8.56 1.70 -6.32
CA GLU A 301 -7.34 1.05 -6.81
C GLU A 301 -6.69 1.95 -7.86
N HIS A 302 -5.35 1.97 -7.88
CA HIS A 302 -4.56 2.83 -8.75
C HIS A 302 -3.61 1.99 -9.61
N ASP A 303 -3.35 2.46 -10.83
CA ASP A 303 -2.41 1.85 -11.77
C ASP A 303 -0.97 2.38 -11.62
N SER A 304 -0.68 3.01 -10.47
CA SER A 304 0.64 3.56 -10.14
C SER A 304 1.05 3.32 -8.69
N VAL A 305 2.35 3.50 -8.42
CA VAL A 305 3.00 3.36 -7.12
C VAL A 305 4.21 4.30 -7.08
N PRO A 306 4.64 4.84 -5.91
CA PRO A 306 5.68 5.86 -5.87
C PRO A 306 7.13 5.30 -5.92
N TRP A 307 7.34 4.16 -6.54
CA TRP A 307 8.68 3.58 -6.81
C TRP A 307 8.64 2.66 -8.04
N ASP A 308 9.80 2.37 -8.64
CA ASP A 308 9.93 1.37 -9.71
C ASP A 308 9.85 -0.05 -9.11
N ALA A 309 8.62 -0.54 -8.92
CA ALA A 309 8.34 -1.84 -8.30
C ALA A 309 8.71 -3.03 -9.21
N LEU A 310 8.81 -2.84 -10.52
CA LEU A 310 9.15 -3.86 -11.51
C LEU A 310 10.19 -3.28 -12.47
N PRO A 311 11.48 -3.26 -12.08
CA PRO A 311 12.54 -2.58 -12.81
C PRO A 311 12.63 -2.98 -14.28
N GLY A 312 12.62 -1.99 -15.19
CA GLY A 312 12.62 -2.20 -16.63
C GLY A 312 11.26 -2.50 -17.25
N MET A 313 10.20 -2.68 -16.46
CA MET A 313 8.81 -2.82 -16.95
C MET A 313 7.97 -1.58 -16.68
N MET A 314 8.43 -0.66 -15.83
CA MET A 314 7.70 0.53 -15.44
C MET A 314 8.30 1.80 -16.04
N VAL A 315 7.50 2.85 -16.08
CA VAL A 315 7.89 4.21 -16.48
C VAL A 315 7.41 5.20 -15.44
N GLU A 316 8.22 6.20 -15.16
CA GLU A 316 7.81 7.34 -14.36
C GLU A 316 6.79 8.19 -15.14
N ILE A 317 5.68 8.54 -14.49
CA ILE A 317 4.58 9.30 -15.08
C ILE A 317 4.44 10.72 -14.52
N GLY A 318 5.43 11.15 -13.75
CA GLY A 318 5.44 12.42 -13.03
C GLY A 318 4.83 12.34 -11.64
N GLY A 319 5.12 13.35 -10.82
CA GLY A 319 4.64 13.41 -9.43
C GLY A 319 5.29 12.38 -8.51
N GLY A 320 6.35 11.71 -8.95
CA GLY A 320 6.99 10.60 -8.21
C GLY A 320 6.28 9.26 -8.38
N GLU A 321 5.38 9.12 -9.35
CA GLU A 321 4.60 7.91 -9.58
C GLU A 321 5.12 7.10 -10.77
N TRP A 322 5.11 5.78 -10.63
CA TRP A 322 5.55 4.79 -11.61
C TRP A 322 4.39 3.86 -11.98
N ARG A 323 4.32 3.44 -13.24
CA ARG A 323 3.34 2.44 -13.69
C ARG A 323 3.91 1.56 -14.79
N LEU A 324 3.27 0.43 -15.08
CA LEU A 324 3.65 -0.40 -16.21
C LEU A 324 3.66 0.40 -17.52
N ALA A 325 4.77 0.31 -18.26
CA ALA A 325 4.92 0.95 -19.56
C ALA A 325 3.99 0.35 -20.61
N ASP A 326 3.80 -0.98 -20.55
CA ASP A 326 2.93 -1.73 -21.47
C ASP A 326 1.65 -2.16 -20.74
N ARG A 327 0.49 -1.75 -21.28
CA ARG A 327 -0.84 -2.13 -20.78
C ARG A 327 -1.00 -1.91 -19.26
N PRO A 328 -0.90 -0.66 -18.76
CA PRO A 328 -0.92 -0.34 -17.34
C PRO A 328 -2.18 -0.84 -16.63
N TRP A 329 -3.30 -0.92 -17.34
CA TRP A 329 -4.59 -1.36 -16.84
C TRP A 329 -4.67 -2.86 -16.44
N ARG A 330 -3.62 -3.66 -16.64
CA ARG A 330 -3.63 -5.11 -16.36
C ARG A 330 -3.29 -5.46 -14.90
N LEU A 331 -2.81 -4.51 -14.11
CA LEU A 331 -2.42 -4.73 -12.73
C LEU A 331 -2.70 -3.47 -11.91
N ALA A 332 -3.38 -3.62 -10.78
CA ALA A 332 -3.44 -2.58 -9.76
C ALA A 332 -2.09 -2.52 -9.02
N HIS A 333 -1.55 -1.30 -8.82
CA HIS A 333 -0.24 -1.10 -8.22
C HIS A 333 -0.34 -0.61 -6.77
N SER A 334 -1.34 0.22 -6.47
CA SER A 334 -1.63 0.66 -5.11
C SER A 334 -3.14 0.80 -4.92
N TYR A 335 -3.56 0.99 -3.67
CA TYR A 335 -4.95 1.29 -3.35
C TYR A 335 -5.03 2.33 -2.23
N THR A 336 -6.10 3.13 -2.26
CA THR A 336 -6.50 4.01 -1.15
C THR A 336 -7.75 3.43 -0.50
N LEU A 337 -7.72 3.25 0.81
CA LEU A 337 -8.86 2.79 1.60
C LEU A 337 -9.17 3.80 2.69
N GLN A 338 -10.45 4.09 2.87
CA GLN A 338 -10.96 4.97 3.92
C GLN A 338 -12.03 4.25 4.74
N ALA A 339 -12.01 4.47 6.04
CA ALA A 339 -13.01 3.92 6.94
C ALA A 339 -13.28 4.90 8.09
N VAL A 340 -14.48 4.85 8.65
CA VAL A 340 -14.93 5.71 9.75
C VAL A 340 -15.27 4.85 10.96
N ARG A 341 -14.82 5.25 12.15
CA ARG A 341 -15.26 4.67 13.43
C ARG A 341 -16.66 5.17 13.76
N ARG A 342 -17.61 4.26 13.94
CA ARG A 342 -18.97 4.60 14.38
C ARG A 342 -19.05 4.96 15.85
#